data_303accc2b49249c57b6705ef7ba751c1
#
_entry.id   303accc2b49249c57b6705ef7ba751c1
#
_cell.length_a   1.000
_cell.length_b   1.000
_cell.length_c   1.000
_cell.angle_alpha   90.00
_cell.angle_beta   90.00
_cell.angle_gamma   90.00
#
_symmetry.space_group_name_H-M   'P 1'
#
loop_
_entity.id
_entity.type
_entity.pdbx_description
1 polymer ?
#
loop_
_entity_poly.entity_id
_entity_poly.type
_entity_poly.pdbx_seq_one_letter_code
_entity_poly.pdbx_strand_id
1 'polypeptide(L)'
;MSVRLNTSLPRPSLLQTATEVLVTDPAASLGDVAAAAGIGRTTLHKLYPTRQSLLVALAKDALEVLEHIYREAALNEHGSAAPRVLRRLVTAVIPLGPRMEFLCRERSLDTEPELIARVEALDAPVRALVRRAQAEGVLTADLPDEWVVASINALVYAAWELIALGRLAPVAAPELVMRTLLGGIETPAGRN
;
A
#
# COMPACT_ATOMS: atom_id res chain seq x y z
N MET A 1 46.59 -7.39 1.79
CA MET A 1 45.70 -7.54 0.60
C MET A 1 44.31 -7.12 1.05
N SER A 2 43.95 -5.85 0.84
CA SER A 2 42.66 -5.29 1.30
C SER A 2 41.62 -5.51 0.19
N VAL A 3 40.69 -6.40 0.48
CA VAL A 3 39.50 -6.59 -0.39
C VAL A 3 38.57 -5.39 -0.18
N ARG A 4 38.53 -4.47 -1.13
CA ARG A 4 37.50 -3.42 -1.17
C ARG A 4 36.17 -4.09 -1.58
N LEU A 5 35.28 -4.30 -0.62
CA LEU A 5 33.88 -4.62 -0.87
C LEU A 5 33.26 -3.40 -1.59
N ASN A 6 33.13 -3.51 -2.91
CA ASN A 6 32.41 -2.54 -3.71
C ASN A 6 30.91 -2.81 -3.57
N THR A 7 30.32 -2.37 -2.43
CA THR A 7 28.89 -2.44 -2.17
C THR A 7 28.24 -1.17 -2.75
N SER A 8 28.26 -1.04 -4.06
CA SER A 8 27.38 -0.06 -4.71
C SER A 8 25.96 -0.63 -4.62
N LEU A 9 25.15 -0.08 -3.69
CA LEU A 9 23.72 -0.30 -3.69
C LEU A 9 23.18 0.02 -5.10
N PRO A 10 22.29 -0.79 -5.66
CA PRO A 10 21.68 -0.48 -6.94
C PRO A 10 21.06 0.92 -6.87
N ARG A 11 21.31 1.75 -7.89
CA ARG A 11 20.68 3.07 -7.97
C ARG A 11 19.17 2.89 -7.98
N PRO A 12 18.42 3.67 -7.17
CA PRO A 12 16.98 3.62 -7.16
C PRO A 12 16.44 3.89 -8.59
N SER A 13 15.35 3.24 -8.95
CA SER A 13 14.70 3.49 -10.24
C SER A 13 14.20 4.95 -10.29
N LEU A 14 14.03 5.49 -11.50
CA LEU A 14 13.49 6.84 -11.67
C LEU A 14 12.15 7.01 -10.94
N LEU A 15 11.25 6.03 -11.00
CA LEU A 15 9.97 6.07 -10.31
C LEU A 15 10.14 6.03 -8.79
N GLN A 16 11.08 5.25 -8.29
CA GLN A 16 11.38 5.23 -6.85
C GLN A 16 11.88 6.60 -6.37
N THR A 17 12.84 7.21 -7.08
CA THR A 17 13.32 8.57 -6.75
C THR A 17 12.20 9.59 -6.84
N ALA A 18 11.36 9.53 -7.89
CA ALA A 18 10.22 10.42 -8.05
C ALA A 18 9.20 10.28 -6.89
N THR A 19 8.95 9.05 -6.44
CA THR A 19 8.10 8.78 -5.27
C THR A 19 8.68 9.45 -4.02
N GLU A 20 9.97 9.26 -3.73
CA GLU A 20 10.65 9.83 -2.55
C GLU A 20 10.57 11.36 -2.54
N VAL A 21 10.80 11.99 -3.71
CA VAL A 21 10.70 13.45 -3.86
C VAL A 21 9.28 13.93 -3.58
N LEU A 22 8.27 13.31 -4.22
CA LEU A 22 6.89 13.78 -4.12
C LEU A 22 6.21 13.43 -2.79
N VAL A 23 6.65 12.37 -2.11
CA VAL A 23 6.23 12.08 -0.74
C VAL A 23 6.77 13.14 0.22
N THR A 24 8.02 13.61 0.01
CA THR A 24 8.66 14.62 0.85
C THR A 24 8.12 16.02 0.56
N ASP A 25 7.97 16.37 -0.73
CA ASP A 25 7.41 17.63 -1.19
C ASP A 25 6.36 17.37 -2.30
N PRO A 26 5.07 17.30 -1.95
CA PRO A 26 4.01 17.11 -2.94
C PRO A 26 3.90 18.22 -3.99
N ALA A 27 4.50 19.39 -3.75
CA ALA A 27 4.52 20.50 -4.70
C ALA A 27 5.75 20.49 -5.64
N ALA A 28 6.70 19.56 -5.43
CA ALA A 28 7.92 19.49 -6.23
C ALA A 28 7.62 19.41 -7.74
N SER A 29 8.39 20.14 -8.52
CA SER A 29 8.25 20.19 -9.97
C SER A 29 8.90 18.97 -10.66
N LEU A 30 8.56 18.74 -11.94
CA LEU A 30 9.28 17.77 -12.76
C LEU A 30 10.79 18.06 -12.84
N GLY A 31 11.18 19.36 -12.71
CA GLY A 31 12.57 19.75 -12.66
C GLY A 31 13.29 19.24 -11.41
N ASP A 32 12.63 19.30 -10.26
CA ASP A 32 13.16 18.82 -8.99
C ASP A 32 13.32 17.30 -9.00
N VAL A 33 12.33 16.60 -9.56
CA VAL A 33 12.40 15.14 -9.78
C VAL A 33 13.55 14.77 -10.70
N ALA A 34 13.75 15.50 -11.82
CA ALA A 34 14.85 15.25 -12.75
C ALA A 34 16.22 15.45 -12.07
N ALA A 35 16.36 16.53 -11.28
CA ALA A 35 17.57 16.82 -10.53
C ALA A 35 17.89 15.74 -9.50
N ALA A 36 16.89 15.31 -8.72
CA ALA A 36 17.04 14.23 -7.74
C ALA A 36 17.41 12.90 -8.37
N ALA A 37 16.83 12.58 -9.55
CA ALA A 37 17.14 11.37 -10.30
C ALA A 37 18.46 11.42 -11.07
N GLY A 38 19.15 12.58 -11.07
CA GLY A 38 20.41 12.76 -11.80
C GLY A 38 20.26 12.70 -13.33
N ILE A 39 19.09 13.08 -13.86
CA ILE A 39 18.81 13.10 -15.31
C ILE A 39 18.48 14.52 -15.78
N GLY A 40 18.66 14.75 -17.08
CA GLY A 40 18.31 16.04 -17.67
C GLY A 40 16.79 16.28 -17.71
N ARG A 41 16.37 17.52 -17.51
CA ARG A 41 14.96 17.95 -17.61
C ARG A 41 14.28 17.47 -18.90
N THR A 42 14.99 17.63 -20.03
CA THR A 42 14.53 17.20 -21.36
C THR A 42 14.29 15.67 -21.40
N THR A 43 15.13 14.91 -20.73
CA THR A 43 15.00 13.43 -20.65
C THR A 43 13.74 13.07 -19.87
N LEU A 44 13.51 13.70 -18.70
CA LEU A 44 12.30 13.45 -17.93
C LEU A 44 11.03 13.85 -18.70
N HIS A 45 11.03 15.02 -19.37
CA HIS A 45 9.89 15.46 -20.18
C HIS A 45 9.60 14.56 -21.40
N LYS A 46 10.59 13.88 -21.94
CA LYS A 46 10.36 12.88 -23.00
C LYS A 46 9.66 11.63 -22.46
N LEU A 47 9.95 11.24 -21.21
CA LEU A 47 9.33 10.08 -20.55
C LEU A 47 7.95 10.43 -19.97
N TYR A 48 7.86 11.58 -19.32
CA TYR A 48 6.65 12.08 -18.66
C TYR A 48 6.43 13.55 -19.04
N PRO A 49 5.67 13.79 -20.14
CA PRO A 49 5.45 15.15 -20.66
C PRO A 49 4.76 16.09 -19.68
N THR A 50 3.95 15.53 -18.78
CA THR A 50 3.17 16.29 -17.80
C THR A 50 3.36 15.70 -16.41
N ARG A 51 3.06 16.50 -15.37
CA ARG A 51 2.99 16.00 -14.00
C ARG A 51 1.98 14.84 -13.88
N GLN A 52 0.81 14.96 -14.52
CA GLN A 52 -0.20 13.91 -14.52
C GLN A 52 0.34 12.59 -15.09
N SER A 53 1.08 12.62 -16.20
CA SER A 53 1.66 11.40 -16.77
C SER A 53 2.69 10.73 -15.83
N LEU A 54 3.44 11.52 -15.05
CA LEU A 54 4.30 10.98 -14.00
C LEU A 54 3.49 10.36 -12.86
N LEU A 55 2.46 11.05 -12.35
CA LEU A 55 1.61 10.56 -11.27
C LEU A 55 0.92 9.25 -11.65
N VAL A 56 0.39 9.15 -12.86
CA VAL A 56 -0.19 7.89 -13.39
C VAL A 56 0.85 6.77 -13.43
N ALA A 57 2.08 7.06 -13.87
CA ALA A 57 3.15 6.06 -13.87
C ALA A 57 3.53 5.61 -12.46
N LEU A 58 3.58 6.51 -11.48
CA LEU A 58 3.82 6.19 -10.08
C LEU A 58 2.70 5.33 -9.48
N ALA A 59 1.43 5.64 -9.82
CA ALA A 59 0.29 4.84 -9.39
C ALA A 59 0.34 3.43 -9.99
N LYS A 60 0.65 3.30 -11.28
CA LYS A 60 0.82 1.99 -11.93
C LYS A 60 1.90 1.15 -11.28
N ASP A 61 3.06 1.73 -11.03
CA ASP A 61 4.19 1.06 -10.36
C ASP A 61 3.82 0.67 -8.90
N ALA A 62 3.06 1.49 -8.19
CA ALA A 62 2.55 1.14 -6.85
C ALA A 62 1.57 -0.03 -6.89
N LEU A 63 0.66 -0.05 -7.87
CA LEU A 63 -0.29 -1.15 -8.05
C LEU A 63 0.43 -2.45 -8.44
N GLU A 64 1.47 -2.41 -9.27
CA GLU A 64 2.30 -3.59 -9.58
C GLU A 64 2.94 -4.19 -8.31
N VAL A 65 3.43 -3.35 -7.42
CA VAL A 65 3.96 -3.80 -6.12
C VAL A 65 2.87 -4.42 -5.25
N LEU A 66 1.67 -3.81 -5.20
CA LEU A 66 0.52 -4.38 -4.47
C LEU A 66 0.10 -5.74 -5.05
N GLU A 67 0.00 -5.84 -6.37
CA GLU A 67 -0.34 -7.10 -7.06
C GLU A 67 0.68 -8.20 -6.75
N HIS A 68 1.97 -7.85 -6.68
CA HIS A 68 3.01 -8.78 -6.27
C HIS A 68 2.82 -9.22 -4.81
N ILE A 69 2.60 -8.28 -3.89
CA ILE A 69 2.35 -8.57 -2.47
C ILE A 69 1.14 -9.49 -2.31
N TYR A 70 0.05 -9.24 -3.04
CA TYR A 70 -1.17 -10.04 -2.94
C TYR A 70 -0.94 -11.47 -3.44
N ARG A 71 -0.14 -11.65 -4.48
CA ARG A 71 0.28 -12.99 -4.96
C ARG A 71 1.14 -13.71 -3.92
N GLU A 72 2.15 -13.05 -3.36
CA GLU A 72 3.04 -13.62 -2.33
C GLU A 72 2.30 -13.89 -1.01
N ALA A 73 1.32 -13.06 -0.65
CA ALA A 73 0.47 -13.31 0.52
C ALA A 73 -0.45 -14.53 0.33
N ALA A 74 -0.49 -15.09 -0.89
CA ALA A 74 -1.26 -16.30 -1.23
C ALA A 74 -2.73 -16.20 -0.75
N LEU A 75 -3.41 -15.09 -1.12
CA LEU A 75 -4.77 -14.79 -0.66
C LEU A 75 -5.78 -15.91 -0.99
N ASN A 76 -5.51 -16.67 -2.06
CA ASN A 76 -6.34 -17.77 -2.53
C ASN A 76 -5.90 -19.15 -2.00
N GLU A 77 -4.91 -19.21 -1.09
CA GLU A 77 -4.41 -20.47 -0.55
C GLU A 77 -5.46 -21.14 0.36
N HIS A 78 -5.94 -22.31 -0.04
CA HIS A 78 -6.99 -23.05 0.66
C HIS A 78 -6.49 -23.80 1.89
N GLY A 79 -5.19 -23.87 2.14
CA GLY A 79 -4.58 -24.62 3.26
C GLY A 79 -4.28 -23.78 4.51
N SER A 80 -4.38 -22.45 4.42
CA SER A 80 -4.05 -21.55 5.54
C SER A 80 -5.32 -20.92 6.10
N ALA A 81 -5.46 -20.91 7.44
CA ALA A 81 -6.55 -20.24 8.13
C ALA A 81 -6.60 -18.74 7.77
N ALA A 82 -7.79 -18.21 7.49
CA ALA A 82 -8.01 -16.84 7.02
C ALA A 82 -7.33 -15.76 7.89
N PRO A 83 -7.32 -15.82 9.24
CA PRO A 83 -6.63 -14.83 10.07
C PRO A 83 -5.13 -14.74 9.80
N ARG A 84 -4.51 -15.88 9.49
CA ARG A 84 -3.07 -15.93 9.20
C ARG A 84 -2.75 -15.28 7.86
N VAL A 85 -3.59 -15.49 6.86
CA VAL A 85 -3.47 -14.86 5.54
C VAL A 85 -3.70 -13.36 5.64
N LEU A 86 -4.75 -12.92 6.36
CA LEU A 86 -5.03 -11.50 6.65
C LEU A 86 -3.84 -10.82 7.33
N ARG A 87 -3.25 -11.47 8.36
CA ARG A 87 -2.08 -10.93 9.04
C ARG A 87 -0.88 -10.80 8.11
N ARG A 88 -0.62 -11.79 7.24
CA ARG A 88 0.44 -11.69 6.22
C ARG A 88 0.21 -10.51 5.29
N LEU A 89 -1.02 -10.35 4.79
CA LEU A 89 -1.38 -9.24 3.92
C LEU A 89 -1.14 -7.90 4.59
N VAL A 90 -1.72 -7.67 5.77
CA VAL A 90 -1.56 -6.42 6.53
C VAL A 90 -0.08 -6.14 6.79
N THR A 91 0.69 -7.14 7.22
CA THR A 91 2.14 -6.97 7.49
C THR A 91 2.91 -6.57 6.23
N ALA A 92 2.55 -7.14 5.08
CA ALA A 92 3.24 -6.88 3.82
C ALA A 92 2.90 -5.52 3.20
N VAL A 93 1.69 -4.98 3.44
CA VAL A 93 1.29 -3.67 2.88
C VAL A 93 1.73 -2.48 3.75
N ILE A 94 1.97 -2.66 5.04
CA ILE A 94 2.39 -1.56 5.93
C ILE A 94 3.65 -0.82 5.43
N PRO A 95 4.71 -1.48 4.94
CA PRO A 95 5.91 -0.78 4.44
C PRO A 95 5.66 0.12 3.22
N LEU A 96 4.54 -0.05 2.52
CA LEU A 96 4.16 0.80 1.38
C LEU A 96 3.58 2.16 1.78
N GLY A 97 3.36 2.37 3.09
CA GLY A 97 2.62 3.50 3.64
C GLY A 97 2.92 4.86 3.02
N PRO A 98 4.17 5.36 3.04
CA PRO A 98 4.47 6.70 2.53
C PRO A 98 4.08 6.88 1.06
N ARG A 99 4.31 5.86 0.25
CA ARG A 99 4.01 5.85 -1.18
C ARG A 99 2.50 5.80 -1.44
N MET A 100 1.80 4.91 -0.76
CA MET A 100 0.36 4.71 -0.94
C MET A 100 -0.43 5.90 -0.39
N GLU A 101 -0.04 6.41 0.75
CA GLU A 101 -0.65 7.59 1.38
C GLU A 101 -0.59 8.82 0.47
N PHE A 102 0.56 9.08 -0.15
CA PHE A 102 0.71 10.15 -1.14
C PHE A 102 -0.26 9.95 -2.32
N LEU A 103 -0.26 8.76 -2.93
CA LEU A 103 -1.10 8.46 -4.10
C LEU A 103 -2.60 8.51 -3.78
N CYS A 104 -3.02 8.07 -2.60
CA CYS A 104 -4.42 8.14 -2.16
C CYS A 104 -4.92 9.58 -1.95
N ARG A 105 -4.03 10.56 -1.78
CA ARG A 105 -4.37 11.99 -1.69
C ARG A 105 -4.44 12.69 -3.04
N GLU A 106 -3.91 12.08 -4.10
CA GLU A 106 -3.87 12.64 -5.45
C GLU A 106 -5.19 12.48 -6.19
N ARG A 107 -6.11 13.41 -5.96
CA ARG A 107 -7.45 13.42 -6.57
C ARG A 107 -7.46 13.35 -8.09
N SER A 108 -6.39 13.77 -8.74
CA SER A 108 -6.28 13.70 -10.21
C SER A 108 -6.21 12.26 -10.73
N LEU A 109 -5.91 11.29 -9.87
CA LEU A 109 -5.89 9.86 -10.20
C LEU A 109 -7.28 9.21 -10.12
N ASP A 110 -8.24 9.83 -9.42
CA ASP A 110 -9.60 9.31 -9.24
C ASP A 110 -10.40 9.23 -10.56
N THR A 111 -9.93 9.87 -11.62
CA THR A 111 -10.59 9.90 -12.93
C THR A 111 -9.88 9.05 -13.99
N GLU A 112 -8.83 8.32 -13.62
CA GLU A 112 -8.06 7.47 -14.54
C GLU A 112 -8.68 6.07 -14.64
N PRO A 113 -9.38 5.72 -15.75
CA PRO A 113 -10.19 4.49 -15.82
C PRO A 113 -9.36 3.22 -15.63
N GLU A 114 -8.12 3.20 -16.12
CA GLU A 114 -7.23 2.05 -15.99
C GLU A 114 -6.83 1.80 -14.53
N LEU A 115 -6.57 2.88 -13.77
CA LEU A 115 -6.23 2.76 -12.35
C LEU A 115 -7.43 2.28 -11.54
N ILE A 116 -8.61 2.81 -11.81
CA ILE A 116 -9.87 2.38 -11.17
C ILE A 116 -10.08 0.89 -11.39
N ALA A 117 -10.01 0.42 -12.64
CA ALA A 117 -10.19 -1.00 -12.95
C ALA A 117 -9.15 -1.91 -12.27
N ARG A 118 -7.90 -1.46 -12.14
CA ARG A 118 -6.85 -2.22 -11.43
C ARG A 118 -7.10 -2.28 -9.93
N VAL A 119 -7.53 -1.18 -9.31
CA VAL A 119 -7.90 -1.16 -7.88
C VAL A 119 -9.07 -2.10 -7.63
N GLU A 120 -10.13 -2.06 -8.45
CA GLU A 120 -11.27 -2.98 -8.35
C GLU A 120 -10.84 -4.45 -8.49
N ALA A 121 -9.90 -4.74 -9.40
CA ALA A 121 -9.35 -6.09 -9.57
C ALA A 121 -8.55 -6.56 -8.34
N LEU A 122 -7.86 -5.66 -7.65
CA LEU A 122 -7.16 -5.96 -6.40
C LEU A 122 -8.10 -6.25 -5.23
N ASP A 123 -9.28 -5.66 -5.21
CA ASP A 123 -10.27 -5.93 -4.16
C ASP A 123 -10.88 -7.33 -4.24
N ALA A 124 -10.96 -7.92 -5.44
CA ALA A 124 -11.59 -9.22 -5.64
C ALA A 124 -10.95 -10.36 -4.80
N PRO A 125 -9.62 -10.57 -4.76
CA PRO A 125 -9.01 -11.59 -3.92
C PRO A 125 -9.13 -11.29 -2.42
N VAL A 126 -9.13 -10.02 -2.01
CA VAL A 126 -9.35 -9.64 -0.60
C VAL A 126 -10.78 -9.96 -0.19
N ARG A 127 -11.75 -9.67 -1.05
CA ARG A 127 -13.18 -10.02 -0.84
C ARG A 127 -13.38 -11.53 -0.72
N ALA A 128 -12.70 -12.32 -1.55
CA ALA A 128 -12.73 -13.78 -1.44
C ALA A 128 -12.15 -14.28 -0.10
N LEU A 129 -11.05 -13.66 0.38
CA LEU A 129 -10.48 -13.97 1.69
C LEU A 129 -11.43 -13.59 2.82
N VAL A 130 -12.11 -12.44 2.74
CA VAL A 130 -13.12 -12.01 3.73
C VAL A 130 -14.26 -13.01 3.82
N ARG A 131 -14.85 -13.40 2.66
CA ARG A 131 -15.92 -14.42 2.63
C ARG A 131 -15.47 -15.75 3.24
N ARG A 132 -14.24 -16.16 2.99
CA ARG A 132 -13.68 -17.34 3.63
C ARG A 132 -13.56 -17.18 5.15
N ALA A 133 -13.08 -16.03 5.62
CA ALA A 133 -12.99 -15.73 7.05
C ALA A 133 -14.36 -15.71 7.74
N GLN A 134 -15.39 -15.24 7.05
CA GLN A 134 -16.80 -15.32 7.52
C GLN A 134 -17.30 -16.76 7.58
N ALA A 135 -17.02 -17.56 6.56
CA ALA A 135 -17.39 -18.98 6.54
C ALA A 135 -16.65 -19.80 7.61
N GLU A 136 -15.42 -19.44 7.96
CA GLU A 136 -14.65 -20.03 9.06
C GLU A 136 -15.09 -19.52 10.45
N GLY A 137 -16.05 -18.59 10.55
CA GLY A 137 -16.52 -18.00 11.80
C GLY A 137 -15.51 -17.06 12.48
N VAL A 138 -14.51 -16.59 11.74
CA VAL A 138 -13.47 -15.64 12.21
C VAL A 138 -13.97 -14.20 12.15
N LEU A 139 -14.68 -13.87 11.06
CA LEU A 139 -15.37 -12.60 10.89
C LEU A 139 -16.88 -12.85 10.93
N THR A 140 -17.62 -11.86 11.41
CA THR A 140 -19.08 -11.96 11.45
C THR A 140 -19.67 -12.04 10.03
N ALA A 141 -20.62 -12.95 9.83
CA ALA A 141 -21.32 -13.09 8.57
C ALA A 141 -22.44 -12.04 8.37
N ASP A 142 -22.77 -11.27 9.42
CA ASP A 142 -23.83 -10.26 9.39
C ASP A 142 -23.40 -8.98 8.65
N LEU A 143 -22.10 -8.79 8.42
CA LEU A 143 -21.58 -7.65 7.70
C LEU A 143 -21.37 -7.98 6.22
N PRO A 144 -21.75 -7.08 5.28
CA PRO A 144 -21.40 -7.24 3.87
C PRO A 144 -19.88 -7.34 3.68
N ASP A 145 -19.43 -8.23 2.81
CA ASP A 145 -18.00 -8.42 2.51
C ASP A 145 -17.32 -7.13 2.02
N GLU A 146 -18.03 -6.31 1.24
CA GLU A 146 -17.57 -4.98 0.79
C GLU A 146 -17.30 -4.03 1.96
N TRP A 147 -18.16 -4.03 2.98
CA TRP A 147 -17.93 -3.24 4.19
C TRP A 147 -16.69 -3.68 4.94
N VAL A 148 -16.47 -4.99 5.04
CA VAL A 148 -15.30 -5.55 5.73
C VAL A 148 -14.02 -5.21 4.97
N VAL A 149 -14.01 -5.31 3.62
CA VAL A 149 -12.86 -4.90 2.79
C VAL A 149 -12.58 -3.40 2.97
N ALA A 150 -13.60 -2.56 2.89
CA ALA A 150 -13.46 -1.12 3.12
C ALA A 150 -12.91 -0.82 4.52
N SER A 151 -13.34 -1.57 5.54
CA SER A 151 -12.83 -1.43 6.92
C SER A 151 -11.36 -1.82 7.03
N ILE A 152 -10.93 -2.89 6.37
CA ILE A 152 -9.51 -3.30 6.31
C ILE A 152 -8.68 -2.18 5.68
N ASN A 153 -9.11 -1.67 4.52
CA ASN A 153 -8.43 -0.60 3.81
C ASN A 153 -8.34 0.68 4.66
N ALA A 154 -9.44 1.06 5.33
CA ALA A 154 -9.47 2.23 6.22
C ALA A 154 -8.51 2.09 7.42
N LEU A 155 -8.42 0.91 8.04
CA LEU A 155 -7.50 0.66 9.15
C LEU A 155 -6.03 0.69 8.70
N VAL A 156 -5.74 0.13 7.53
CA VAL A 156 -4.39 0.20 6.94
C VAL A 156 -4.02 1.64 6.60
N TYR A 157 -4.94 2.40 5.99
CA TYR A 157 -4.72 3.81 5.69
C TYR A 157 -4.46 4.64 6.96
N ALA A 158 -5.28 4.45 8.00
CA ALA A 158 -5.06 5.12 9.29
C ALA A 158 -3.69 4.78 9.90
N ALA A 159 -3.24 3.53 9.77
CA ALA A 159 -1.91 3.14 10.22
C ALA A 159 -0.81 3.85 9.42
N TRP A 160 -0.92 3.96 8.09
CA TRP A 160 0.01 4.70 7.25
C TRP A 160 0.10 6.17 7.64
N GLU A 161 -1.04 6.83 7.81
CA GLU A 161 -1.09 8.24 8.24
C GLU A 161 -0.40 8.45 9.59
N LEU A 162 -0.69 7.60 10.59
CA LEU A 162 -0.07 7.70 11.90
C LEU A 162 1.43 7.41 11.89
N ILE A 163 1.89 6.51 11.02
CA ILE A 163 3.32 6.24 10.80
C ILE A 163 3.99 7.47 10.17
N ALA A 164 3.40 8.06 9.13
CA ALA A 164 3.91 9.26 8.48
C ALA A 164 4.02 10.46 9.44
N LEU A 165 3.07 10.57 10.39
CA LEU A 165 3.08 11.58 11.45
C LEU A 165 4.03 11.26 12.62
N GLY A 166 4.74 10.12 12.59
CA GLY A 166 5.62 9.68 13.67
C GLY A 166 4.88 9.29 14.96
N ARG A 167 3.56 9.03 14.89
CA ARG A 167 2.69 8.69 16.03
C ARG A 167 2.49 7.20 16.23
N LEU A 168 2.88 6.39 15.26
CA LEU A 168 2.81 4.93 15.31
C LEU A 168 4.13 4.33 14.80
N ALA A 169 4.71 3.41 15.56
CA ALA A 169 5.87 2.66 15.09
C ALA A 169 5.44 1.65 14.00
N PRO A 170 6.14 1.58 12.84
CA PRO A 170 5.78 0.66 11.76
C PRO A 170 5.65 -0.80 12.21
N VAL A 171 6.52 -1.23 13.13
CA VAL A 171 6.53 -2.60 13.68
C VAL A 171 5.27 -2.93 14.49
N ALA A 172 4.62 -1.94 15.09
CA ALA A 172 3.41 -2.13 15.88
C ALA A 172 2.12 -2.08 15.05
N ALA A 173 2.17 -1.50 13.85
CA ALA A 173 1.00 -1.24 13.02
C ALA A 173 0.22 -2.52 12.63
N PRO A 174 0.85 -3.62 12.16
CA PRO A 174 0.12 -4.82 11.79
C PRO A 174 -0.71 -5.40 12.95
N GLU A 175 -0.13 -5.44 14.15
CA GLU A 175 -0.83 -5.96 15.33
C GLU A 175 -2.01 -5.07 15.72
N LEU A 176 -1.83 -3.74 15.66
CA LEU A 176 -2.90 -2.79 15.97
C LEU A 176 -4.06 -2.92 14.98
N VAL A 177 -3.77 -2.99 13.68
CA VAL A 177 -4.78 -3.19 12.63
C VAL A 177 -5.54 -4.51 12.86
N MET A 178 -4.84 -5.62 13.05
CA MET A 178 -5.45 -6.92 13.26
C MET A 178 -6.29 -6.98 14.54
N ARG A 179 -5.81 -6.40 15.62
CA ARG A 179 -6.55 -6.35 16.89
C ARG A 179 -7.85 -5.55 16.75
N THR A 180 -7.79 -4.40 16.06
CA THR A 180 -8.97 -3.56 15.82
C THR A 180 -9.96 -4.26 14.90
N LEU A 181 -9.48 -4.90 13.84
CA LEU A 181 -10.32 -5.63 12.89
C LEU A 181 -11.06 -6.82 13.54
N LEU A 182 -10.35 -7.61 14.36
CA LEU A 182 -10.90 -8.86 14.93
C LEU A 182 -11.59 -8.66 16.28
N GLY A 183 -11.17 -7.68 17.06
CA GLY A 183 -11.66 -7.44 18.42
C GLY A 183 -12.52 -6.18 18.59
N GLY A 184 -12.53 -5.31 17.57
CA GLY A 184 -13.17 -4.01 17.67
C GLY A 184 -12.41 -3.04 18.60
N ILE A 185 -13.05 -1.91 18.90
CA ILE A 185 -12.53 -0.84 19.77
C ILE A 185 -13.15 -0.93 21.18
N GLU A 186 -14.28 -1.62 21.28
CA GLU A 186 -14.97 -1.80 22.55
C GLU A 186 -14.16 -2.67 23.52
N THR A 187 -14.12 -2.28 24.79
CA THR A 187 -13.58 -3.15 25.83
C THR A 187 -14.49 -4.36 25.96
N PRO A 188 -13.97 -5.61 25.86
CA PRO A 188 -14.81 -6.78 26.07
C PRO A 188 -15.53 -6.62 27.42
N ALA A 189 -16.87 -6.48 27.39
CA ALA A 189 -17.66 -6.50 28.60
C ALA A 189 -17.31 -7.79 29.35
N GLY A 190 -16.87 -7.67 30.60
CA GLY A 190 -16.47 -8.81 31.39
C GLY A 190 -17.56 -9.86 31.30
N ARG A 191 -17.21 -11.03 30.75
CA ARG A 191 -18.08 -12.20 30.82
C ARG A 191 -18.08 -12.65 32.28
N ASN A 192 -19.10 -12.19 33.04
CA ASN A 192 -19.45 -12.79 34.30
C ASN A 192 -20.07 -14.16 34.07
#